data_57b295d974154690626882fe17a1e89c
#
_entry.id   57b295d974154690626882fe17a1e89c
#
_cell.length_a   1.000
_cell.length_b   1.000
_cell.length_c   1.000
_cell.angle_alpha   90.00
_cell.angle_beta   90.00
_cell.angle_gamma   90.00
#
_symmetry.space_group_name_H-M   'P 1'
#
loop_
_entity.id
_entity.type
_entity.pdbx_description
1 polymer ?
#
loop_
_entity_poly.entity_id
_entity_poly.type
_entity_poly.pdbx_seq_one_letter_code
_entity_poly.pdbx_strand_id
1 'polypeptide(L)'
;MSIGVLLGGCGYYDGTDAHEAVFTFLAIETAGERAVLIAPDVDQERVVDHLTGDEMQERRNVMRESARLARLPIRSLSETRPEDLEALIIPGGYGPVVNFSTGFARVGESRRLKEDVEAFLGRCLAARLPIGCVSLGEIPLRTALGEEIVVPEPPRSVTALAVDRDRAIVHTPGSTAFTRVADVKAGIDAMVAGVLSLVHERRRQAATAARSAPESP
;
A
#
# COMPACT_ATOMS: atom_id res chain seq x y z
N MET A 1 4.92 -4.25 -16.26
CA MET A 1 4.75 -5.04 -15.00
C MET A 1 3.34 -4.85 -14.47
N SER A 2 2.85 -5.75 -13.61
CA SER A 2 1.56 -5.60 -12.92
C SER A 2 1.81 -5.20 -11.48
N ILE A 3 1.56 -3.94 -11.14
CA ILE A 3 1.77 -3.37 -9.81
C ILE A 3 0.42 -3.30 -9.11
N GLY A 4 0.24 -4.08 -8.05
CA GLY A 4 -0.96 -4.03 -7.22
C GLY A 4 -1.04 -2.70 -6.47
N VAL A 5 -2.23 -2.11 -6.38
CA VAL A 5 -2.47 -0.96 -5.50
C VAL A 5 -3.65 -1.31 -4.61
N LEU A 6 -3.38 -1.48 -3.32
CA LEU A 6 -4.37 -1.88 -2.32
C LEU A 6 -5.04 -0.64 -1.71
N LEU A 7 -6.33 -0.49 -1.98
CA LEU A 7 -7.14 0.66 -1.59
C LEU A 7 -8.08 0.31 -0.44
N GLY A 8 -8.17 1.20 0.53
CA GLY A 8 -9.01 1.08 1.71
C GLY A 8 -10.25 1.99 1.73
N GLY A 9 -10.90 2.18 0.59
CA GLY A 9 -11.98 3.17 0.43
C GLY A 9 -11.53 4.44 -0.27
N CYS A 10 -12.29 5.52 -0.15
CA CYS A 10 -12.00 6.83 -0.74
C CYS A 10 -12.30 7.94 0.27
N GLY A 11 -11.34 8.78 0.54
CA GLY A 11 -11.41 9.87 1.50
C GLY A 11 -10.28 9.77 2.51
N TYR A 12 -9.93 10.86 3.17
CA TYR A 12 -8.79 10.88 4.10
C TYR A 12 -9.13 10.22 5.45
N TYR A 13 -10.27 10.60 6.07
CA TYR A 13 -10.62 10.21 7.43
C TYR A 13 -11.18 8.79 7.58
N ASP A 14 -11.71 8.21 6.52
CA ASP A 14 -12.39 6.91 6.52
C ASP A 14 -12.01 6.01 5.35
N GLY A 15 -11.12 6.48 4.47
CA GLY A 15 -10.68 5.80 3.27
C GLY A 15 -9.22 6.08 2.91
N THR A 16 -8.83 5.65 1.74
CA THR A 16 -7.54 5.97 1.14
C THR A 16 -7.45 7.46 0.82
N ASP A 17 -6.33 8.10 1.12
CA ASP A 17 -6.06 9.48 0.73
C ASP A 17 -6.09 9.63 -0.80
N ALA A 18 -6.96 10.51 -1.29
CA ALA A 18 -7.20 10.70 -2.72
C ALA A 18 -5.94 11.18 -3.47
N HIS A 19 -5.16 12.10 -2.88
CA HIS A 19 -3.93 12.59 -3.50
C HIS A 19 -2.89 11.47 -3.60
N GLU A 20 -2.69 10.73 -2.51
CA GLU A 20 -1.71 9.65 -2.47
C GLU A 20 -2.06 8.53 -3.45
N ALA A 21 -3.33 8.17 -3.57
CA ALA A 21 -3.76 7.17 -4.54
C ALA A 21 -3.56 7.64 -5.98
N VAL A 22 -4.03 8.84 -6.32
CA VAL A 22 -3.92 9.38 -7.69
C VAL A 22 -2.46 9.56 -8.11
N PHE A 23 -1.61 10.05 -7.21
CA PHE A 23 -0.17 10.17 -7.49
C PHE A 23 0.51 8.81 -7.63
N THR A 24 0.09 7.82 -6.87
CA THR A 24 0.56 6.44 -7.04
C THR A 24 0.20 5.89 -8.42
N PHE A 25 -1.06 6.06 -8.87
CA PHE A 25 -1.47 5.64 -10.21
C PHE A 25 -0.64 6.36 -11.28
N LEU A 26 -0.52 7.68 -11.16
CA LEU A 26 0.23 8.50 -12.10
C LEU A 26 1.71 8.08 -12.17
N ALA A 27 2.34 7.83 -11.04
CA ALA A 27 3.75 7.42 -10.98
C ALA A 27 3.97 6.04 -11.64
N ILE A 28 3.06 5.08 -11.40
CA ILE A 28 3.11 3.75 -12.03
C ILE A 28 2.97 3.87 -13.56
N GLU A 29 1.98 4.62 -14.03
CA GLU A 29 1.73 4.81 -15.47
C GLU A 29 2.85 5.61 -16.15
N THR A 30 3.39 6.62 -15.49
CA THR A 30 4.54 7.41 -15.99
C THR A 30 5.79 6.54 -16.14
N ALA A 31 5.94 5.53 -15.28
CA ALA A 31 7.02 4.54 -15.41
C ALA A 31 6.77 3.49 -16.52
N GLY A 32 5.66 3.59 -17.24
CA GLY A 32 5.29 2.63 -18.31
C GLY A 32 4.74 1.31 -17.78
N GLU A 33 4.31 1.29 -16.51
CA GLU A 33 3.81 0.09 -15.85
C GLU A 33 2.29 0.11 -15.70
N ARG A 34 1.69 -1.03 -15.36
CA ARG A 34 0.24 -1.17 -15.24
C ARG A 34 -0.17 -1.31 -13.76
N ALA A 35 -1.03 -0.43 -13.28
CA ALA A 35 -1.68 -0.57 -12.00
C ALA A 35 -2.78 -1.66 -12.05
N VAL A 36 -2.81 -2.52 -11.03
CA VAL A 36 -3.89 -3.47 -10.74
C VAL A 36 -4.53 -3.03 -9.43
N LEU A 37 -5.72 -2.46 -9.52
CA LEU A 37 -6.40 -1.88 -8.37
C LEU A 37 -7.14 -2.95 -7.59
N ILE A 38 -6.97 -2.97 -6.28
CA ILE A 38 -7.42 -4.03 -5.38
C ILE A 38 -8.08 -3.40 -4.16
N ALA A 39 -9.19 -3.95 -3.70
CA ALA A 39 -9.78 -3.55 -2.42
C ALA A 39 -10.54 -4.73 -1.78
N PRO A 40 -10.65 -4.80 -0.46
CA PRO A 40 -11.54 -5.75 0.20
C PRO A 40 -13.01 -5.37 -0.07
N ASP A 41 -13.85 -6.37 -0.36
CA ASP A 41 -15.30 -6.20 -0.54
C ASP A 41 -16.01 -6.36 0.81
N VAL A 42 -15.85 -5.35 1.66
CA VAL A 42 -16.39 -5.31 3.03
C VAL A 42 -16.99 -3.94 3.33
N ASP A 43 -17.83 -3.86 4.34
CA ASP A 43 -18.32 -2.58 4.84
C ASP A 43 -17.18 -1.76 5.46
N GLN A 44 -17.22 -0.43 5.26
CA GLN A 44 -16.32 0.49 5.97
C GLN A 44 -16.59 0.44 7.47
N GLU A 45 -15.54 0.54 8.25
CA GLU A 45 -15.64 0.55 9.72
C GLU A 45 -16.40 1.77 10.24
N ARG A 46 -16.24 2.89 9.54
CA ARG A 46 -16.95 4.16 9.81
C ARG A 46 -17.07 4.97 8.53
N VAL A 47 -18.00 5.92 8.55
CA VAL A 47 -18.15 6.96 7.51
C VAL A 47 -18.03 8.31 8.18
N VAL A 48 -17.20 9.19 7.62
CA VAL A 48 -16.89 10.50 8.20
C VAL A 48 -17.31 11.62 7.26
N ASP A 49 -17.98 12.63 7.76
CA ASP A 49 -18.18 13.90 7.05
C ASP A 49 -16.85 14.66 7.01
N HIS A 50 -16.27 14.76 5.83
CA HIS A 50 -14.96 15.42 5.65
C HIS A 50 -15.01 16.96 5.83
N LEU A 51 -16.19 17.55 5.91
CA LEU A 51 -16.35 18.97 6.19
C LEU A 51 -16.25 19.27 7.69
N THR A 52 -16.87 18.40 8.53
CA THR A 52 -16.95 18.60 9.97
C THR A 52 -15.98 17.71 10.75
N GLY A 53 -15.59 16.57 10.18
CA GLY A 53 -14.81 15.53 10.86
C GLY A 53 -15.68 14.59 11.72
N ASP A 54 -16.99 14.74 11.71
CA ASP A 54 -17.91 13.93 12.51
C ASP A 54 -18.24 12.61 11.83
N GLU A 55 -18.51 11.58 12.64
CA GLU A 55 -18.97 10.29 12.16
C GLU A 55 -20.43 10.35 11.72
N MET A 56 -20.71 9.84 10.54
CA MET A 56 -22.04 9.79 9.93
C MET A 56 -22.72 8.44 10.16
N GLN A 57 -24.03 8.44 10.33
CA GLN A 57 -24.84 7.23 10.43
C GLN A 57 -25.17 6.67 9.03
N GLU A 58 -24.13 6.42 8.23
CA GLU A 58 -24.24 5.82 6.91
C GLU A 58 -23.49 4.48 6.86
N ARG A 59 -23.82 3.66 5.85
CA ARG A 59 -23.05 2.48 5.51
C ARG A 59 -22.47 2.64 4.12
N ARG A 60 -21.18 2.42 3.98
CA ARG A 60 -20.46 2.41 2.71
C ARG A 60 -19.60 1.16 2.62
N ASN A 61 -19.36 0.71 1.41
CA ASN A 61 -18.53 -0.46 1.14
C ASN A 61 -17.15 -0.02 0.65
N VAL A 62 -16.10 -0.59 1.20
CA VAL A 62 -14.70 -0.24 0.91
C VAL A 62 -14.39 -0.36 -0.58
N MET A 63 -14.77 -1.45 -1.23
CA MET A 63 -14.48 -1.68 -2.65
C MET A 63 -15.23 -0.68 -3.54
N ARG A 64 -16.50 -0.39 -3.23
CA ARG A 64 -17.31 0.58 -3.98
C ARG A 64 -16.77 1.99 -3.87
N GLU A 65 -16.34 2.40 -2.68
CA GLU A 65 -15.69 3.71 -2.48
C GLU A 65 -14.33 3.75 -3.17
N SER A 66 -13.54 2.69 -3.08
CA SER A 66 -12.26 2.57 -3.82
C SER A 66 -12.46 2.67 -5.34
N ALA A 67 -13.55 2.11 -5.87
CA ALA A 67 -13.87 2.17 -7.30
C ALA A 67 -14.17 3.61 -7.78
N ARG A 68 -14.69 4.48 -6.91
CA ARG A 68 -14.88 5.92 -7.23
C ARG A 68 -13.55 6.63 -7.45
N LEU A 69 -12.55 6.26 -6.64
CA LEU A 69 -11.19 6.78 -6.73
C LEU A 69 -10.46 6.23 -7.96
N ALA A 70 -10.61 4.93 -8.18
CA ALA A 70 -9.92 4.17 -9.21
C ALA A 70 -10.32 4.54 -10.64
N ARG A 71 -11.62 4.80 -10.90
CA ARG A 71 -12.19 5.02 -12.25
C ARG A 71 -11.91 3.89 -13.27
N LEU A 72 -11.27 2.82 -12.85
CA LEU A 72 -10.86 1.65 -13.62
C LEU A 72 -11.46 0.39 -12.99
N PRO A 73 -11.43 -0.75 -13.68
CA PRO A 73 -11.79 -2.02 -13.06
C PRO A 73 -10.98 -2.24 -11.79
N ILE A 74 -11.68 -2.53 -10.71
CA ILE A 74 -11.10 -2.88 -9.42
C ILE A 74 -11.38 -4.35 -9.13
N ARG A 75 -10.43 -5.05 -8.53
CA ARG A 75 -10.55 -6.46 -8.15
C ARG A 75 -10.83 -6.59 -6.67
N SER A 76 -11.62 -7.58 -6.30
CA SER A 76 -11.72 -7.97 -4.90
C SER A 76 -10.37 -8.51 -4.40
N LEU A 77 -10.05 -8.17 -3.16
CA LEU A 77 -8.86 -8.71 -2.49
C LEU A 77 -8.88 -10.25 -2.47
N SER A 78 -10.05 -10.85 -2.21
CA SER A 78 -10.23 -12.31 -2.16
C SER A 78 -9.98 -13.01 -3.50
N GLU A 79 -10.17 -12.31 -4.62
CA GLU A 79 -9.95 -12.83 -5.98
C GLU A 79 -8.54 -12.54 -6.51
N THR A 80 -7.73 -11.80 -5.75
CA THR A 80 -6.39 -11.39 -6.18
C THR A 80 -5.33 -12.30 -5.58
N ARG A 81 -4.48 -12.84 -6.44
CA ARG A 81 -3.34 -13.65 -6.01
C ARG A 81 -2.08 -12.80 -6.02
N PRO A 82 -1.30 -12.76 -4.92
CA PRO A 82 -0.01 -12.05 -4.88
C PRO A 82 0.96 -12.50 -5.99
N GLU A 83 0.85 -13.75 -6.43
CA GLU A 83 1.71 -14.34 -7.47
C GLU A 83 1.47 -13.73 -8.86
N ASP A 84 0.32 -13.10 -9.08
CA ASP A 84 -0.01 -12.39 -10.31
C ASP A 84 0.54 -10.95 -10.33
N LEU A 85 1.17 -10.52 -9.23
CA LEU A 85 1.74 -9.19 -9.04
C LEU A 85 3.26 -9.22 -8.98
N GLU A 86 3.89 -8.16 -9.44
CA GLU A 86 5.34 -7.97 -9.35
C GLU A 86 5.75 -7.06 -8.21
N ALA A 87 4.82 -6.22 -7.75
CA ALA A 87 4.94 -5.40 -6.55
C ALA A 87 3.55 -5.06 -6.02
N LEU A 88 3.50 -4.58 -4.78
CA LEU A 88 2.30 -4.05 -4.14
C LEU A 88 2.59 -2.62 -3.64
N ILE A 89 1.63 -1.70 -3.80
CA ILE A 89 1.70 -0.38 -3.18
C ILE A 89 0.46 -0.14 -2.34
N ILE A 90 0.64 0.42 -1.16
CA ILE A 90 -0.42 0.74 -0.22
C ILE A 90 -0.39 2.26 0.03
N PRO A 91 -1.23 3.05 -0.65
CA PRO A 91 -1.42 4.45 -0.33
C PRO A 91 -2.03 4.62 1.06
N GLY A 92 -1.78 5.74 1.72
CA GLY A 92 -2.25 5.99 3.07
C GLY A 92 -3.65 6.58 3.16
N GLY A 93 -3.82 7.54 4.05
CA GLY A 93 -5.10 7.92 4.62
C GLY A 93 -5.47 6.97 5.77
N TYR A 94 -6.61 7.19 6.40
CA TYR A 94 -7.05 6.33 7.51
C TYR A 94 -7.67 5.01 7.04
N GLY A 95 -8.01 4.85 5.75
CA GLY A 95 -8.56 3.61 5.19
C GLY A 95 -7.75 2.35 5.54
N PRO A 96 -6.42 2.31 5.28
CA PRO A 96 -5.58 1.19 5.70
C PRO A 96 -5.60 0.91 7.20
N VAL A 97 -5.79 1.93 8.03
CA VAL A 97 -5.83 1.81 9.50
C VAL A 97 -7.16 1.23 9.99
N VAL A 98 -8.29 1.72 9.47
CA VAL A 98 -9.62 1.37 9.98
C VAL A 98 -10.30 0.26 9.20
N ASN A 99 -10.07 0.16 7.89
CA ASN A 99 -10.75 -0.81 7.04
C ASN A 99 -9.97 -2.12 6.86
N PHE A 100 -8.64 -2.12 7.06
CA PHE A 100 -7.80 -3.32 6.96
C PHE A 100 -7.51 -3.97 8.31
N SER A 101 -7.75 -3.26 9.41
CA SER A 101 -7.47 -3.77 10.75
C SER A 101 -8.62 -3.46 11.72
N THR A 102 -8.44 -3.79 12.99
CA THR A 102 -9.38 -3.45 14.08
C THR A 102 -9.40 -1.95 14.41
N GLY A 103 -8.90 -1.12 13.51
CA GLY A 103 -8.90 0.33 13.63
C GLY A 103 -7.89 0.85 14.65
N PHE A 104 -8.25 1.89 15.35
CA PHE A 104 -7.45 2.41 16.44
C PHE A 104 -7.61 1.48 17.65
N ALA A 105 -6.58 0.66 17.92
CA ALA A 105 -6.56 -0.16 19.11
C ALA A 105 -6.79 0.70 20.36
N ARG A 106 -7.67 0.24 21.25
CA ARG A 106 -7.85 0.88 22.56
C ARG A 106 -6.57 0.72 23.38
N VAL A 107 -6.41 1.58 24.38
CA VAL A 107 -5.27 1.47 25.29
C VAL A 107 -5.21 0.07 25.89
N GLY A 108 -4.09 -0.64 25.65
CA GLY A 108 -3.89 -2.01 26.10
C GLY A 108 -4.36 -3.12 25.13
N GLU A 109 -4.96 -2.77 23.99
CA GLU A 109 -5.33 -3.74 22.95
C GLU A 109 -4.31 -3.70 21.80
N SER A 110 -3.94 -4.88 21.29
CA SER A 110 -3.12 -4.98 20.08
C SER A 110 -4.00 -4.84 18.84
N ARG A 111 -3.53 -4.05 17.86
CA ARG A 111 -4.16 -3.99 16.54
C ARG A 111 -4.03 -5.36 15.86
N ARG A 112 -5.09 -5.79 15.18
CA ARG A 112 -5.12 -7.01 14.38
C ARG A 112 -5.60 -6.68 12.97
N LEU A 113 -5.05 -7.36 11.98
CA LEU A 113 -5.59 -7.29 10.62
C LEU A 113 -6.91 -8.06 10.51
N LYS A 114 -7.75 -7.66 9.56
CA LYS A 114 -8.86 -8.49 9.11
C LYS A 114 -8.29 -9.70 8.38
N GLU A 115 -8.94 -10.86 8.53
CA GLU A 115 -8.41 -12.16 8.13
C GLU A 115 -7.96 -12.23 6.66
N ASP A 116 -8.76 -11.67 5.75
CA ASP A 116 -8.45 -11.63 4.33
C ASP A 116 -7.23 -10.75 4.00
N VAL A 117 -7.11 -9.61 4.70
CA VAL A 117 -5.95 -8.72 4.56
C VAL A 117 -4.70 -9.35 5.15
N GLU A 118 -4.80 -9.99 6.32
CA GLU A 118 -3.70 -10.69 6.95
C GLU A 118 -3.16 -11.81 6.05
N ALA A 119 -4.06 -12.65 5.52
CA ALA A 119 -3.72 -13.73 4.62
C ALA A 119 -3.06 -13.23 3.33
N PHE A 120 -3.57 -12.14 2.74
CA PHE A 120 -3.00 -11.56 1.52
C PHE A 120 -1.61 -10.95 1.78
N LEU A 121 -1.47 -10.10 2.79
CA LEU A 121 -0.20 -9.46 3.11
C LEU A 121 0.84 -10.50 3.58
N GLY A 122 0.43 -11.50 4.35
CA GLY A 122 1.30 -12.61 4.76
C GLY A 122 1.90 -13.35 3.56
N ARG A 123 1.10 -13.62 2.52
CA ARG A 123 1.61 -14.22 1.27
C ARG A 123 2.53 -13.28 0.50
N CYS A 124 2.23 -11.98 0.43
CA CYS A 124 3.11 -10.99 -0.19
C CYS A 124 4.49 -10.96 0.51
N LEU A 125 4.50 -10.92 1.84
CA LEU A 125 5.72 -10.90 2.64
C LEU A 125 6.51 -12.22 2.51
N ALA A 126 5.84 -13.38 2.59
CA ALA A 126 6.47 -14.69 2.42
C ALA A 126 7.13 -14.85 1.03
N ALA A 127 6.50 -14.30 -0.01
CA ALA A 127 7.04 -14.27 -1.37
C ALA A 127 8.11 -13.19 -1.56
N ARG A 128 8.43 -12.37 -0.54
CA ARG A 128 9.32 -11.20 -0.66
C ARG A 128 8.92 -10.31 -1.84
N LEU A 129 7.61 -10.13 -2.04
CA LEU A 129 7.10 -9.21 -3.05
C LEU A 129 7.54 -7.79 -2.69
N PRO A 130 8.14 -7.01 -3.60
CA PRO A 130 8.45 -5.61 -3.33
C PRO A 130 7.19 -4.83 -2.93
N ILE A 131 7.22 -4.14 -1.80
CA ILE A 131 6.06 -3.41 -1.27
C ILE A 131 6.43 -1.94 -1.06
N GLY A 132 5.61 -1.05 -1.62
CA GLY A 132 5.66 0.39 -1.37
C GLY A 132 4.56 0.82 -0.40
N CYS A 133 4.89 1.71 0.54
CA CYS A 133 3.91 2.31 1.44
C CYS A 133 4.01 3.83 1.39
N VAL A 134 2.87 4.49 1.44
CA VAL A 134 2.79 5.94 1.59
C VAL A 134 2.11 6.25 2.91
N SER A 135 2.70 7.12 3.71
CA SER A 135 2.14 7.61 4.99
C SER A 135 1.57 6.45 5.85
N LEU A 136 0.30 6.50 6.25
CA LEU A 136 -0.37 5.47 7.06
C LEU A 136 -0.57 4.12 6.35
N GLY A 137 -0.25 4.02 5.06
CA GLY A 137 -0.22 2.74 4.32
C GLY A 137 0.78 1.73 4.88
N GLU A 138 1.72 2.15 5.72
CA GLU A 138 2.64 1.25 6.42
C GLU A 138 1.97 0.46 7.56
N ILE A 139 0.90 0.99 8.16
CA ILE A 139 0.30 0.44 9.37
C ILE A 139 -0.14 -1.03 9.24
N PRO A 140 -0.80 -1.46 8.15
CA PRO A 140 -1.11 -2.87 7.95
C PRO A 140 0.13 -3.75 7.89
N LEU A 141 1.22 -3.30 7.28
CA LEU A 141 2.47 -4.08 7.21
C LEU A 141 3.15 -4.18 8.57
N ARG A 142 3.20 -3.08 9.33
CA ARG A 142 3.70 -3.11 10.71
C ARG A 142 2.91 -4.11 11.56
N THR A 143 1.58 -4.12 11.41
CA THR A 143 0.72 -5.04 12.12
C THR A 143 0.98 -6.50 11.70
N ALA A 144 1.14 -6.78 10.40
CA ALA A 144 1.45 -8.11 9.88
C ALA A 144 2.81 -8.64 10.36
N LEU A 145 3.79 -7.76 10.49
CA LEU A 145 5.15 -8.11 10.93
C LEU A 145 5.29 -8.22 12.46
N GLY A 146 4.34 -7.67 13.23
CA GLY A 146 4.47 -7.54 14.69
C GLY A 146 5.65 -6.68 15.14
N GLU A 147 6.18 -5.84 14.23
CA GLU A 147 7.39 -5.04 14.43
C GLU A 147 7.18 -3.59 13.96
N GLU A 148 8.01 -2.68 14.44
CA GLU A 148 8.11 -1.35 13.89
C GLU A 148 8.92 -1.39 12.58
N ILE A 149 8.29 -0.96 11.46
CA ILE A 149 9.04 -0.63 10.26
C ILE A 149 9.90 0.59 10.58
N VAL A 150 11.17 0.54 10.19
CA VAL A 150 12.06 1.67 10.36
C VAL A 150 11.58 2.81 9.46
N VAL A 151 10.85 3.74 10.04
CA VAL A 151 10.56 5.01 9.39
C VAL A 151 11.77 5.89 9.64
N PRO A 152 12.43 6.46 8.61
CA PRO A 152 13.52 7.38 8.85
C PRO A 152 13.04 8.57 9.68
N GLU A 153 13.93 9.16 10.47
CA GLU A 153 13.69 10.49 11.05
C GLU A 153 13.14 11.44 9.98
N PRO A 154 12.31 12.45 10.35
CA PRO A 154 11.66 13.33 9.39
C PRO A 154 12.63 13.73 8.29
N PRO A 155 12.35 13.41 7.04
CA PRO A 155 13.36 13.54 5.99
C PRO A 155 13.71 15.01 5.79
N ARG A 156 14.98 15.29 5.69
CA ARG A 156 15.47 16.61 5.27
C ARG A 156 15.19 16.86 3.78
N SER A 157 14.81 15.82 3.04
CA SER A 157 14.48 15.84 1.62
C SER A 157 13.12 15.21 1.39
N VAL A 158 12.32 15.82 0.52
CA VAL A 158 10.98 15.37 0.11
C VAL A 158 11.01 13.96 -0.52
N THR A 159 12.12 13.62 -1.16
CA THR A 159 12.33 12.34 -1.86
C THR A 159 13.09 11.30 -1.01
N ALA A 160 13.30 11.58 0.29
CA ALA A 160 13.93 10.62 1.18
C ALA A 160 12.98 9.42 1.43
N LEU A 161 13.55 8.23 1.39
CA LEU A 161 12.83 6.96 1.53
C LEU A 161 13.40 6.18 2.72
N ALA A 162 12.53 5.47 3.44
CA ALA A 162 12.94 4.33 4.25
C ALA A 162 12.93 3.08 3.37
N VAL A 163 14.02 2.33 3.38
CA VAL A 163 14.15 1.12 2.58
C VAL A 163 14.59 -0.04 3.47
N ASP A 164 13.72 -1.01 3.64
CA ASP A 164 14.05 -2.32 4.20
C ASP A 164 14.34 -3.29 3.04
N ARG A 165 15.61 -3.51 2.75
CA ARG A 165 16.04 -4.40 1.67
C ARG A 165 15.81 -5.88 1.98
N ASP A 166 15.85 -6.25 3.26
CA ASP A 166 15.67 -7.64 3.67
C ASP A 166 14.24 -8.10 3.48
N ARG A 167 13.28 -7.20 3.70
CA ARG A 167 11.85 -7.44 3.48
C ARG A 167 11.34 -6.93 2.14
N ALA A 168 12.17 -6.23 1.37
CA ALA A 168 11.83 -5.56 0.11
C ALA A 168 10.72 -4.51 0.29
N ILE A 169 10.79 -3.69 1.33
CA ILE A 169 9.81 -2.64 1.62
C ILE A 169 10.43 -1.26 1.41
N VAL A 170 9.66 -0.37 0.76
CA VAL A 170 10.00 1.05 0.54
C VAL A 170 8.89 1.91 1.13
N HIS A 171 9.22 2.87 1.97
CA HIS A 171 8.26 3.78 2.58
C HIS A 171 8.61 5.24 2.31
N THR A 172 7.58 6.05 2.03
CA THR A 172 7.63 7.53 2.02
C THR A 172 6.59 8.08 2.99
N PRO A 173 6.92 9.12 3.77
CA PRO A 173 6.00 9.67 4.76
C PRO A 173 4.75 10.36 4.15
N GLY A 174 4.77 10.71 2.86
CA GLY A 174 3.60 11.27 2.18
C GLY A 174 2.97 12.45 2.91
N SER A 175 1.65 12.47 3.00
CA SER A 175 0.87 13.56 3.62
C SER A 175 1.03 13.67 5.14
N THR A 176 1.62 12.67 5.82
CA THR A 176 1.93 12.78 7.27
C THR A 176 3.08 13.73 7.58
N ALA A 177 4.00 13.95 6.63
CA ALA A 177 5.13 14.86 6.81
C ALA A 177 5.05 16.12 5.93
N PHE A 178 4.28 16.08 4.83
CA PHE A 178 4.23 17.17 3.85
C PHE A 178 2.81 17.67 3.63
N THR A 179 2.62 18.97 3.68
CA THR A 179 1.33 19.63 3.42
C THR A 179 1.18 20.09 1.97
N ARG A 180 2.29 20.32 1.27
CA ARG A 180 2.25 20.70 -0.15
C ARG A 180 2.04 19.46 -1.01
N VAL A 181 1.00 19.48 -1.81
CA VAL A 181 0.63 18.39 -2.72
C VAL A 181 1.78 18.02 -3.67
N ALA A 182 2.56 19.01 -4.12
CA ALA A 182 3.73 18.78 -4.98
C ALA A 182 4.84 17.99 -4.27
N ASP A 183 5.03 18.21 -2.97
CA ASP A 183 6.04 17.51 -2.18
C ASP A 183 5.59 16.05 -1.92
N VAL A 184 4.30 15.85 -1.60
CA VAL A 184 3.71 14.51 -1.49
C VAL A 184 3.91 13.72 -2.79
N LYS A 185 3.60 14.36 -3.94
CA LYS A 185 3.81 13.74 -5.25
C LYS A 185 5.27 13.34 -5.48
N ALA A 186 6.22 14.24 -5.21
CA ALA A 186 7.64 13.95 -5.42
C ALA A 186 8.15 12.78 -4.56
N GLY A 187 7.68 12.68 -3.31
CA GLY A 187 7.94 11.53 -2.43
C GLY A 187 7.39 10.22 -2.98
N ILE A 188 6.16 10.25 -3.52
CA ILE A 188 5.53 9.08 -4.13
C ILE A 188 6.26 8.66 -5.42
N ASP A 189 6.65 9.61 -6.28
CA ASP A 189 7.44 9.31 -7.47
C ASP A 189 8.74 8.58 -7.10
N ALA A 190 9.45 9.07 -6.08
CA ALA A 190 10.67 8.44 -5.59
C ALA A 190 10.39 7.04 -5.01
N MET A 191 9.31 6.86 -4.25
CA MET A 191 8.92 5.57 -3.67
C MET A 191 8.60 4.55 -4.77
N VAL A 192 7.81 4.91 -5.78
CA VAL A 192 7.49 4.03 -6.91
C VAL A 192 8.77 3.63 -7.65
N ALA A 193 9.67 4.57 -7.93
CA ALA A 193 10.98 4.26 -8.54
C ALA A 193 11.80 3.29 -7.67
N GLY A 194 11.79 3.46 -6.35
CA GLY A 194 12.43 2.56 -5.40
C GLY A 194 11.86 1.14 -5.45
N VAL A 195 10.54 1.01 -5.47
CA VAL A 195 9.85 -0.29 -5.62
C VAL A 195 10.23 -0.97 -6.93
N LEU A 196 10.19 -0.24 -8.05
CA LEU A 196 10.55 -0.78 -9.36
C LEU A 196 12.02 -1.22 -9.42
N SER A 197 12.93 -0.52 -8.74
CA SER A 197 14.32 -0.96 -8.60
C SER A 197 14.42 -2.32 -7.91
N LEU A 198 13.68 -2.55 -6.82
CA LEU A 198 13.63 -3.84 -6.13
C LEU A 198 13.04 -4.95 -7.03
N VAL A 199 12.02 -4.66 -7.84
CA VAL A 199 11.49 -5.62 -8.83
C VAL A 199 12.55 -6.01 -9.83
N HIS A 200 13.30 -5.05 -10.37
CA HIS A 200 14.38 -5.33 -11.31
C HIS A 200 15.53 -6.12 -10.68
N GLU A 201 15.90 -5.82 -9.43
CA GLU A 201 16.90 -6.58 -8.68
C GLU A 201 16.47 -8.04 -8.51
N ARG A 202 15.22 -8.27 -8.08
CA ARG A 202 14.63 -9.62 -7.93
C ARG A 202 14.65 -10.42 -9.22
N ARG A 203 14.29 -9.80 -10.34
CA ARG A 203 14.31 -10.44 -11.67
C ARG A 203 15.73 -10.83 -12.10
N ARG A 204 16.72 -9.95 -11.87
CA ARG A 204 18.13 -10.26 -12.17
C ARG A 204 18.62 -11.44 -11.34
N GLN A 205 18.31 -11.47 -10.06
CA GLN A 205 18.70 -12.58 -9.17
C GLN A 205 18.07 -13.91 -9.60
N ALA A 206 16.79 -13.91 -9.96
CA ALA A 206 16.10 -15.11 -10.46
C ALA A 206 16.71 -15.61 -11.79
N ALA A 207 17.04 -14.70 -12.72
CA ALA A 207 17.67 -15.06 -13.98
C ALA A 207 19.08 -15.64 -13.78
N THR A 208 19.84 -15.12 -12.84
CA THR A 208 21.19 -15.65 -12.50
C THR A 208 21.08 -17.04 -11.86
N ALA A 209 20.16 -17.24 -10.94
CA ALA A 209 19.93 -18.53 -10.30
C ALA A 209 19.51 -19.61 -11.31
N ALA A 210 18.64 -19.26 -12.27
CA ALA A 210 18.22 -20.18 -13.33
C ALA A 210 19.37 -20.61 -14.26
N ARG A 211 20.36 -19.73 -14.50
CA ARG A 211 21.54 -20.04 -15.32
C ARG A 211 22.58 -20.89 -14.60
N SER A 212 22.60 -20.83 -13.27
CA SER A 212 23.55 -21.58 -12.44
C SER A 212 23.02 -22.93 -11.97
N ALA A 213 21.76 -23.28 -12.26
CA ALA A 213 21.19 -24.57 -11.97
C ALA A 213 21.87 -25.64 -12.88
N PRO A 214 22.44 -26.75 -12.32
CA PRO A 214 23.03 -27.82 -13.12
C PRO A 214 21.94 -28.43 -14.01
N GLU A 215 22.25 -28.64 -15.28
CA GLU A 215 21.44 -29.45 -16.18
C GLU A 215 21.26 -30.84 -15.53
N SER A 216 20.01 -31.21 -15.24
CA SER A 216 19.73 -32.54 -14.71
C SER A 216 20.09 -33.58 -15.78
N PRO A 217 20.80 -34.67 -15.41
CA PRO A 217 21.23 -35.70 -16.33
C PRO A 217 20.06 -36.50 -16.93
#